data_707abdcc24c3745835d0a93d6744e0c4
#
_entry.id   707abdcc24c3745835d0a93d6744e0c4
#
_cell.length_a   1.000
_cell.length_b   1.000
_cell.length_c   1.000
_cell.angle_alpha   90.00
_cell.angle_beta   90.00
_cell.angle_gamma   90.00
#
_symmetry.space_group_name_H-M   'P 1'
#
loop_
_entity.id
_entity.type
_entity.pdbx_description
1 polymer ?
#
loop_
_entity_poly.entity_id
_entity_poly.type
_entity_poly.pdbx_seq_one_letter_code
_entity_poly.pdbx_strand_id
1 'polypeptide(L)'
;MNQKTMIKGKIHYVGVNDRNKHLFEGLWPLPYGVSYNSYLIDDETVALIDTVDACYFEVYLRKIKSIIGERPIQYLIINHMEPDHSGSIRLIKQHYPDIVIVGNKQTFGMIEGYYGVTGEQYVVKDDDFLALGHHKLRFYLTPMVHWPETMMTFDETEGVLFSGDGFGCFGTLDGGFLDTRINTCLLYTSP
;
A
#
# COMPACT_ATOMS: atom_id res chain seq x y z
N MET A 1 -2.49 -22.59 -6.54
CA MET A 1 -1.88 -21.52 -5.69
C MET A 1 -1.07 -20.60 -6.57
N ASN A 2 -1.43 -19.32 -6.64
CA ASN A 2 -0.75 -18.36 -7.52
C ASN A 2 0.58 -17.91 -6.89
N GLN A 3 1.68 -18.63 -7.16
CA GLN A 3 3.04 -18.23 -6.78
C GLN A 3 3.49 -16.86 -7.36
N LYS A 4 2.71 -16.31 -8.28
CA LYS A 4 3.07 -15.06 -8.99
C LYS A 4 2.96 -13.77 -8.17
N THR A 5 2.32 -13.78 -7.01
CA THR A 5 2.12 -12.57 -6.20
C THR A 5 3.01 -12.52 -4.96
N MET A 6 3.61 -13.62 -4.54
CA MET A 6 4.49 -13.66 -3.37
C MET A 6 5.85 -13.05 -3.71
N ILE A 7 6.24 -12.03 -2.95
CA ILE A 7 7.50 -11.31 -3.09
C ILE A 7 8.58 -12.04 -2.30
N LYS A 8 8.42 -12.13 -0.97
CA LYS A 8 9.36 -12.74 -0.03
C LYS A 8 8.66 -12.99 1.30
N GLY A 9 9.00 -14.07 2.01
CA GLY A 9 8.59 -14.31 3.39
C GLY A 9 7.10 -14.12 3.69
N LYS A 10 6.18 -14.59 2.83
CA LYS A 10 4.73 -14.37 2.95
C LYS A 10 4.28 -12.91 2.75
N ILE A 11 5.11 -12.06 2.17
CA ILE A 11 4.71 -10.76 1.65
C ILE A 11 4.17 -10.96 0.23
N HIS A 12 2.94 -10.53 -0.02
CA HIS A 12 2.25 -10.70 -1.29
C HIS A 12 1.90 -9.35 -1.92
N TYR A 13 2.17 -9.20 -3.21
CA TYR A 13 1.64 -8.07 -3.97
C TYR A 13 0.16 -8.30 -4.27
N VAL A 14 -0.70 -7.40 -3.80
CA VAL A 14 -2.15 -7.44 -4.03
C VAL A 14 -2.65 -6.25 -4.85
N GLY A 15 -1.77 -5.33 -5.20
CA GLY A 15 -2.05 -4.16 -6.00
C GLY A 15 -2.61 -4.46 -7.40
N VAL A 16 -2.96 -3.42 -8.13
CA VAL A 16 -3.66 -3.52 -9.43
C VAL A 16 -2.93 -2.71 -10.49
N ASN A 17 -2.77 -3.27 -11.69
CA ASN A 17 -2.33 -2.56 -12.88
C ASN A 17 -3.54 -1.97 -13.61
N ASP A 18 -3.62 -0.65 -13.70
CA ASP A 18 -4.60 0.07 -14.51
C ASP A 18 -3.98 0.42 -15.87
N ARG A 19 -4.41 -0.27 -16.91
CA ARG A 19 -3.97 -0.03 -18.31
C ARG A 19 -4.94 0.86 -19.08
N ASN A 20 -6.03 1.29 -18.45
CA ASN A 20 -7.10 2.07 -19.12
C ASN A 20 -7.04 3.54 -18.73
N LYS A 21 -6.36 3.89 -17.66
CA LYS A 21 -6.19 5.28 -17.24
C LYS A 21 -5.19 5.97 -18.16
N HIS A 22 -5.64 7.00 -18.87
CA HIS A 22 -4.81 7.73 -19.84
C HIS A 22 -4.14 8.96 -19.27
N LEU A 23 -4.69 9.51 -18.16
CA LEU A 23 -4.17 10.68 -17.47
C LEU A 23 -4.17 10.44 -15.98
N PHE A 24 -3.07 10.71 -15.30
CA PHE A 24 -3.00 10.78 -13.85
C PHE A 24 -3.42 12.19 -13.41
N GLU A 25 -4.31 12.29 -12.42
CA GLU A 25 -4.90 13.57 -11.94
C GLU A 25 -5.43 14.49 -13.02
N GLY A 26 -5.76 13.97 -14.20
CA GLY A 26 -6.22 14.77 -15.34
C GLY A 26 -5.13 15.58 -16.06
N LEU A 27 -3.86 15.46 -15.64
CA LEU A 27 -2.75 16.27 -16.13
C LEU A 27 -1.65 15.44 -16.78
N TRP A 28 -1.24 14.35 -16.17
CA TRP A 28 -0.05 13.59 -16.57
C TRP A 28 -0.40 12.44 -17.50
N PRO A 29 0.11 12.41 -18.76
CA PRO A 29 -0.12 11.29 -19.67
C PRO A 29 0.45 9.98 -19.13
N LEU A 30 -0.34 8.90 -19.24
CA LEU A 30 0.01 7.55 -18.80
C LEU A 30 0.08 6.59 -20.00
N PRO A 31 1.10 6.68 -20.87
CA PRO A 31 1.20 5.85 -22.07
C PRO A 31 1.34 4.36 -21.75
N TYR A 32 1.82 4.01 -20.55
CA TYR A 32 2.02 2.65 -20.08
C TYR A 32 1.08 2.28 -18.92
N GLY A 33 0.03 3.09 -18.67
CA GLY A 33 -0.86 2.92 -17.53
C GLY A 33 -0.20 3.28 -16.21
N VAL A 34 -0.78 2.79 -15.11
CA VAL A 34 -0.30 3.01 -13.74
C VAL A 34 -0.52 1.75 -12.90
N SER A 35 0.33 1.49 -11.93
CA SER A 35 0.15 0.46 -10.92
C SER A 35 -0.24 1.09 -9.58
N TYR A 36 -1.32 0.59 -8.98
CA TYR A 36 -1.72 0.91 -7.61
C TYR A 36 -1.09 -0.13 -6.70
N ASN A 37 -0.12 0.28 -5.91
CA ASN A 37 0.74 -0.65 -5.17
C ASN A 37 0.20 -0.87 -3.76
N SER A 38 -0.21 -2.10 -3.48
CA SER A 38 -0.61 -2.55 -2.16
C SER A 38 -0.04 -3.93 -1.87
N TYR A 39 0.23 -4.20 -0.61
CA TYR A 39 0.88 -5.43 -0.16
C TYR A 39 0.14 -6.04 1.02
N LEU A 40 0.08 -7.37 1.05
CA LEU A 40 -0.46 -8.16 2.14
C LEU A 40 0.67 -8.93 2.81
N ILE A 41 0.77 -8.83 4.12
CA ILE A 41 1.68 -9.65 4.94
C ILE A 41 0.81 -10.70 5.65
N ASP A 42 1.01 -11.96 5.24
CA ASP A 42 0.28 -13.13 5.77
C ASP A 42 1.04 -13.74 6.93
N ASP A 43 0.87 -13.15 8.13
CA ASP A 43 1.51 -13.60 9.36
C ASP A 43 0.47 -14.07 10.41
N GLU A 44 0.87 -14.25 11.66
CA GLU A 44 -0.04 -14.51 12.79
C GLU A 44 -1.07 -13.41 12.87
N THR A 45 -0.63 -12.17 12.75
CA THR A 45 -1.45 -10.97 12.57
C THR A 45 -1.34 -10.49 11.14
N VAL A 46 -2.46 -10.48 10.41
CA VAL A 46 -2.47 -10.07 9.00
C VAL A 46 -2.46 -8.55 8.89
N ALA A 47 -1.58 -8.02 8.04
CA ALA A 47 -1.51 -6.59 7.74
C ALA A 47 -1.62 -6.32 6.24
N LEU A 48 -2.31 -5.23 5.89
CA LEU A 48 -2.28 -4.60 4.57
C LEU A 48 -1.40 -3.34 4.62
N ILE A 49 -0.65 -3.09 3.57
CA ILE A 49 0.10 -1.86 3.37
C ILE A 49 -0.45 -1.15 2.15
N ASP A 50 -0.96 0.06 2.34
CA ASP A 50 -1.70 0.88 1.40
C ASP A 50 -2.92 0.16 0.80
N THR A 51 -3.67 0.86 -0.02
CA THR A 51 -4.81 0.32 -0.76
C THR A 51 -4.64 0.60 -2.26
N VAL A 52 -5.74 0.60 -2.99
CA VAL A 52 -5.80 0.91 -4.43
C VAL A 52 -6.91 1.92 -4.70
N ASP A 53 -6.94 2.50 -5.88
CA ASP A 53 -8.06 3.30 -6.36
C ASP A 53 -9.38 2.53 -6.19
N ALA A 54 -10.41 3.22 -5.68
CA ALA A 54 -11.69 2.62 -5.32
C ALA A 54 -12.39 1.90 -6.48
N CYS A 55 -12.15 2.31 -7.73
CA CYS A 55 -12.75 1.66 -8.90
C CYS A 55 -12.27 0.21 -9.11
N TYR A 56 -11.15 -0.16 -8.51
CA TYR A 56 -10.59 -1.52 -8.57
C TYR A 56 -10.82 -2.37 -7.31
N PHE A 57 -11.62 -1.89 -6.37
CA PHE A 57 -11.83 -2.53 -5.08
C PHE A 57 -12.22 -4.02 -5.18
N GLU A 58 -13.14 -4.37 -6.06
CA GLU A 58 -13.59 -5.77 -6.22
C GLU A 58 -12.48 -6.72 -6.68
N VAL A 59 -11.60 -6.25 -7.57
CA VAL A 59 -10.43 -7.01 -8.01
C VAL A 59 -9.43 -7.16 -6.88
N TYR A 60 -9.20 -6.08 -6.15
CA TYR A 60 -8.33 -6.00 -5.00
C TYR A 60 -8.76 -6.95 -3.88
N LEU A 61 -10.03 -6.89 -3.48
CA LEU A 61 -10.60 -7.74 -2.45
C LEU A 61 -10.51 -9.24 -2.82
N ARG A 62 -10.76 -9.60 -4.08
CA ARG A 62 -10.60 -10.99 -4.55
C ARG A 62 -9.16 -11.47 -4.43
N LYS A 63 -8.18 -10.63 -4.71
CA LYS A 63 -6.76 -10.98 -4.53
C LYS A 63 -6.43 -11.24 -3.07
N ILE A 64 -6.86 -10.35 -2.17
CA ILE A 64 -6.71 -10.51 -0.73
C ILE A 64 -7.31 -11.84 -0.27
N LYS A 65 -8.59 -12.08 -0.57
CA LYS A 65 -9.30 -13.31 -0.18
C LYS A 65 -8.68 -14.57 -0.77
N SER A 66 -8.07 -14.50 -1.94
CA SER A 66 -7.37 -15.65 -2.53
C SER A 66 -6.13 -16.10 -1.75
N ILE A 67 -5.58 -15.21 -0.89
CA ILE A 67 -4.40 -15.48 -0.08
C ILE A 67 -4.82 -15.92 1.33
N ILE A 68 -5.64 -15.10 2.01
CA ILE A 68 -5.98 -15.32 3.42
C ILE A 68 -7.33 -16.00 3.66
N GLY A 69 -8.14 -16.24 2.60
CA GLY A 69 -9.50 -16.74 2.74
C GLY A 69 -10.39 -15.77 3.50
N GLU A 70 -11.07 -16.24 4.54
CA GLU A 70 -11.94 -15.44 5.39
C GLU A 70 -11.24 -14.98 6.70
N ARG A 71 -9.92 -15.11 6.79
CA ARG A 71 -9.18 -14.59 7.95
C ARG A 71 -9.34 -13.07 8.05
N PRO A 72 -9.47 -12.53 9.26
CA PRO A 72 -9.53 -11.09 9.46
C PRO A 72 -8.19 -10.43 9.11
N ILE A 73 -8.26 -9.17 8.71
CA ILE A 73 -7.10 -8.29 8.60
C ILE A 73 -7.09 -7.40 9.84
N GLN A 74 -6.03 -7.46 10.63
CA GLN A 74 -5.93 -6.70 11.86
C GLN A 74 -5.44 -5.27 11.63
N TYR A 75 -4.51 -5.08 10.71
CA TYR A 75 -3.90 -3.77 10.48
C TYR A 75 -4.01 -3.34 9.00
N LEU A 76 -4.37 -2.07 8.80
CA LEU A 76 -4.21 -1.36 7.54
C LEU A 76 -3.22 -0.23 7.75
N ILE A 77 -2.01 -0.39 7.21
CA ILE A 77 -0.93 0.58 7.29
C ILE A 77 -1.05 1.51 6.09
N ILE A 78 -1.11 2.82 6.32
CA ILE A 78 -1.21 3.82 5.27
C ILE A 78 0.09 4.62 5.22
N ASN A 79 0.89 4.36 4.20
CA ASN A 79 2.11 5.11 3.92
C ASN A 79 1.81 6.45 3.25
N HIS A 80 0.76 6.50 2.40
CA HIS A 80 0.45 7.67 1.61
C HIS A 80 -1.05 7.87 1.41
N MET A 81 -1.50 9.12 1.33
CA MET A 81 -2.93 9.47 1.27
C MET A 81 -3.43 9.87 -0.12
N GLU A 82 -2.58 9.85 -1.15
CA GLU A 82 -3.05 10.03 -2.51
C GLU A 82 -4.07 8.95 -2.89
N PRO A 83 -5.12 9.27 -3.69
CA PRO A 83 -6.25 8.35 -3.93
C PRO A 83 -5.87 6.98 -4.49
N ASP A 84 -4.77 6.85 -5.19
CA ASP A 84 -4.26 5.57 -5.72
C ASP A 84 -3.65 4.66 -4.64
N HIS A 85 -3.32 5.22 -3.46
CA HIS A 85 -2.89 4.49 -2.26
C HIS A 85 -4.00 4.38 -1.21
N SER A 86 -4.94 5.31 -1.18
CA SER A 86 -5.89 5.47 -0.07
C SER A 86 -7.36 5.27 -0.47
N GLY A 87 -7.67 5.26 -1.77
CA GLY A 87 -9.04 5.32 -2.27
C GLY A 87 -9.97 4.20 -1.79
N SER A 88 -9.42 3.05 -1.44
CA SER A 88 -10.19 1.91 -0.94
C SER A 88 -10.30 1.81 0.58
N ILE A 89 -9.76 2.76 1.37
CA ILE A 89 -9.76 2.72 2.85
C ILE A 89 -11.18 2.51 3.40
N ARG A 90 -12.15 3.31 2.93
CA ARG A 90 -13.56 3.19 3.39
C ARG A 90 -14.13 1.81 3.10
N LEU A 91 -13.87 1.25 1.93
CA LEU A 91 -14.39 -0.05 1.50
C LEU A 91 -13.73 -1.19 2.28
N ILE A 92 -12.44 -1.11 2.54
CA ILE A 92 -11.73 -2.05 3.42
C ILE A 92 -12.31 -2.01 4.83
N LYS A 93 -12.53 -0.81 5.40
CA LYS A 93 -13.12 -0.67 6.74
C LYS A 93 -14.54 -1.22 6.83
N GLN A 94 -15.33 -1.14 5.74
CA GLN A 94 -16.66 -1.75 5.68
C GLN A 94 -16.60 -3.29 5.65
N HIS A 95 -15.60 -3.88 4.97
CA HIS A 95 -15.41 -5.33 4.88
C HIS A 95 -14.76 -5.94 6.12
N TYR A 96 -13.88 -5.18 6.78
CA TYR A 96 -13.15 -5.55 7.98
C TYR A 96 -13.38 -4.50 9.08
N PRO A 97 -14.57 -4.50 9.73
CA PRO A 97 -14.97 -3.42 10.65
C PRO A 97 -14.01 -3.24 11.83
N ASP A 98 -13.37 -4.32 12.28
CA ASP A 98 -12.45 -4.33 13.42
C ASP A 98 -11.00 -3.99 13.04
N ILE A 99 -10.74 -3.70 11.76
CA ILE A 99 -9.39 -3.35 11.30
C ILE A 99 -8.90 -2.06 11.98
N VAL A 100 -7.68 -2.11 12.50
CA VAL A 100 -6.99 -0.94 13.07
C VAL A 100 -6.20 -0.25 11.97
N ILE A 101 -6.45 1.04 11.77
CA ILE A 101 -5.68 1.81 10.79
C ILE A 101 -4.40 2.31 11.47
N VAL A 102 -3.26 2.08 10.82
CA VAL A 102 -1.93 2.50 11.27
C VAL A 102 -1.44 3.61 10.36
N GLY A 103 -1.01 4.71 10.95
CA GLY A 103 -0.49 5.86 10.21
C GLY A 103 0.02 6.94 11.15
N ASN A 104 0.59 8.01 10.62
CA ASN A 104 0.96 9.13 11.46
C ASN A 104 -0.22 10.07 11.74
N LYS A 105 -0.01 11.07 12.59
CA LYS A 105 -1.09 11.99 13.01
C LYS A 105 -1.74 12.74 11.84
N GLN A 106 -0.98 13.11 10.81
CA GLN A 106 -1.49 13.84 9.66
C GLN A 106 -2.36 12.96 8.78
N THR A 107 -1.95 11.69 8.59
CA THR A 107 -2.71 10.66 7.88
C THR A 107 -4.15 10.56 8.41
N PHE A 108 -4.35 10.54 9.72
CA PHE A 108 -5.70 10.41 10.29
C PHE A 108 -6.58 11.63 10.05
N GLY A 109 -6.03 12.84 10.10
CA GLY A 109 -6.77 14.04 9.73
C GLY A 109 -7.24 14.02 8.26
N MET A 110 -6.42 13.48 7.37
CA MET A 110 -6.76 13.33 5.95
C MET A 110 -7.79 12.20 5.72
N ILE A 111 -7.67 11.06 6.41
CA ILE A 111 -8.64 9.95 6.34
C ILE A 111 -10.02 10.43 6.76
N GLU A 112 -10.14 11.17 7.86
CA GLU A 112 -11.41 11.75 8.29
C GLU A 112 -11.94 12.75 7.28
N GLY A 113 -11.10 13.67 6.80
CA GLY A 113 -11.49 14.73 5.85
C GLY A 113 -11.90 14.19 4.49
N TYR A 114 -11.19 13.22 3.93
CA TYR A 114 -11.45 12.71 2.57
C TYR A 114 -12.51 11.63 2.55
N TYR A 115 -12.50 10.73 3.54
CA TYR A 115 -13.32 9.51 3.51
C TYR A 115 -14.39 9.45 4.58
N GLY A 116 -14.36 10.36 5.57
CA GLY A 116 -15.26 10.32 6.72
C GLY A 116 -15.10 9.03 7.55
N VAL A 117 -13.94 8.41 7.51
CA VAL A 117 -13.64 7.18 8.24
C VAL A 117 -13.08 7.56 9.60
N THR A 118 -13.74 7.04 10.64
CA THR A 118 -13.31 7.14 12.04
C THR A 118 -13.21 5.72 12.61
N GLY A 119 -12.62 5.55 13.78
CA GLY A 119 -12.50 4.26 14.45
C GLY A 119 -11.17 4.11 15.15
N GLU A 120 -10.78 2.87 15.42
CA GLU A 120 -9.54 2.60 16.12
C GLU A 120 -8.33 2.96 15.25
N GLN A 121 -7.40 3.73 15.85
CA GLN A 121 -6.24 4.30 15.21
C GLN A 121 -4.98 3.89 15.97
N TYR A 122 -3.97 3.47 15.25
CA TYR A 122 -2.63 3.27 15.79
C TYR A 122 -1.70 4.35 15.23
N VAL A 123 -1.50 5.41 16.02
CA VAL A 123 -0.68 6.55 15.62
C VAL A 123 0.79 6.21 15.82
N VAL A 124 1.56 6.21 14.74
CA VAL A 124 3.00 5.97 14.75
C VAL A 124 3.81 7.25 14.66
N LYS A 125 5.01 7.20 15.23
CA LYS A 125 6.06 8.22 15.12
C LYS A 125 7.23 7.65 14.33
N ASP A 126 8.19 8.50 14.04
CA ASP A 126 9.44 8.09 13.41
C ASP A 126 10.16 7.05 14.29
N ASP A 127 10.66 6.00 13.63
CA ASP A 127 11.35 4.86 14.25
C ASP A 127 10.48 3.94 15.16
N ASP A 128 9.17 4.16 15.24
CA ASP A 128 8.25 3.22 15.90
C ASP A 128 8.21 1.88 15.15
N PHE A 129 7.75 0.82 15.84
CA PHE A 129 7.62 -0.50 15.22
C PHE A 129 6.30 -1.20 15.59
N LEU A 130 5.90 -2.14 14.74
CA LEU A 130 4.75 -3.03 14.92
C LEU A 130 5.18 -4.48 14.66
N ALA A 131 4.93 -5.37 15.63
CA ALA A 131 5.15 -6.81 15.45
C ALA A 131 3.86 -7.48 14.98
N LEU A 132 3.97 -8.35 13.96
CA LEU A 132 2.85 -9.13 13.43
C LEU A 132 2.89 -10.61 13.82
N GLY A 133 3.94 -11.03 14.51
CA GLY A 133 4.31 -12.39 14.83
C GLY A 133 5.75 -12.62 14.40
N HIS A 134 5.96 -13.19 13.22
CA HIS A 134 7.28 -13.34 12.62
C HIS A 134 7.84 -12.02 12.06
N HIS A 135 7.00 -11.25 11.37
CA HIS A 135 7.40 -9.97 10.76
C HIS A 135 7.42 -8.85 11.78
N LYS A 136 8.44 -7.99 11.68
CA LYS A 136 8.58 -6.77 12.46
C LYS A 136 8.71 -5.58 11.53
N LEU A 137 7.73 -4.71 11.57
CA LEU A 137 7.62 -3.53 10.72
C LEU A 137 8.11 -2.30 11.46
N ARG A 138 9.00 -1.53 10.85
CA ARG A 138 9.48 -0.25 11.36
C ARG A 138 8.99 0.88 10.46
N PHE A 139 8.62 2.00 11.05
CA PHE A 139 8.05 3.15 10.36
C PHE A 139 9.04 4.29 10.30
N TYR A 140 9.23 4.85 9.10
CA TYR A 140 10.05 6.04 8.88
C TYR A 140 9.17 7.14 8.32
N LEU A 141 9.11 8.28 9.02
CA LEU A 141 8.39 9.43 8.52
C LEU A 141 9.23 10.12 7.45
N THR A 142 8.64 10.31 6.27
CA THR A 142 9.29 10.92 5.11
C THR A 142 8.46 12.10 4.60
N PRO A 143 8.21 13.12 5.45
CA PRO A 143 7.33 14.22 5.10
C PRO A 143 7.83 14.95 3.85
N MET A 144 6.89 15.32 2.98
CA MET A 144 7.15 15.97 1.67
C MET A 144 7.84 15.09 0.63
N VAL A 145 7.78 13.77 0.79
CA VAL A 145 8.21 12.79 -0.21
C VAL A 145 7.00 11.92 -0.64
N HIS A 146 6.01 12.48 -1.45
CA HIS A 146 5.96 13.89 -1.89
C HIS A 146 4.90 14.72 -1.14
N TRP A 147 4.03 14.12 -0.33
CA TRP A 147 3.03 14.81 0.51
C TRP A 147 3.48 14.92 1.98
N PRO A 148 2.84 15.81 2.77
CA PRO A 148 3.31 16.10 4.14
C PRO A 148 3.15 14.95 5.12
N GLU A 149 2.22 14.01 4.87
CA GLU A 149 1.93 12.85 5.73
C GLU A 149 2.70 11.59 5.33
N THR A 150 3.47 11.62 4.25
CA THR A 150 4.13 10.39 3.77
C THR A 150 5.02 9.74 4.82
N MET A 151 4.97 8.43 4.84
CA MET A 151 5.90 7.58 5.57
C MET A 151 6.27 6.34 4.75
N MET A 152 7.31 5.64 5.16
CA MET A 152 7.73 4.37 4.59
C MET A 152 7.69 3.31 5.67
N THR A 153 7.32 2.09 5.28
CA THR A 153 7.32 0.92 6.17
C THR A 153 8.45 -0.02 5.77
N PHE A 154 9.28 -0.40 6.72
CA PHE A 154 10.37 -1.35 6.50
C PHE A 154 10.13 -2.64 7.29
N ASP A 155 10.10 -3.76 6.61
CA ASP A 155 10.09 -5.07 7.23
C ASP A 155 11.53 -5.46 7.60
N GLU A 156 11.87 -5.37 8.88
CA GLU A 156 13.20 -5.72 9.40
C GLU A 156 13.51 -7.20 9.24
N THR A 157 12.50 -8.06 9.26
CA THR A 157 12.66 -9.51 9.20
C THR A 157 13.10 -9.97 7.82
N GLU A 158 12.45 -9.47 6.79
CA GLU A 158 12.72 -9.87 5.40
C GLU A 158 13.61 -8.86 4.67
N GLY A 159 13.88 -7.69 5.24
CA GLY A 159 14.65 -6.62 4.60
C GLY A 159 13.92 -6.04 3.39
N VAL A 160 12.61 -5.80 3.51
CA VAL A 160 11.78 -5.24 2.45
C VAL A 160 11.31 -3.84 2.83
N LEU A 161 11.59 -2.85 1.97
CA LEU A 161 11.10 -1.49 2.12
C LEU A 161 9.86 -1.28 1.24
N PHE A 162 8.77 -0.85 1.86
CA PHE A 162 7.56 -0.38 1.20
C PHE A 162 7.64 1.15 1.14
N SER A 163 8.14 1.64 0.03
CA SER A 163 8.49 3.05 -0.14
C SER A 163 7.36 3.94 -0.65
N GLY A 164 6.18 3.37 -0.95
CA GLY A 164 5.13 4.13 -1.62
C GLY A 164 5.64 4.70 -2.94
N ASP A 165 5.45 6.00 -3.14
CA ASP A 165 5.91 6.73 -4.32
C ASP A 165 7.39 7.10 -4.30
N GLY A 166 8.03 6.92 -3.14
CA GLY A 166 9.48 7.09 -3.05
C GLY A 166 10.20 6.14 -4.02
N PHE A 167 11.04 6.68 -4.90
CA PHE A 167 11.77 5.96 -5.95
C PHE A 167 10.88 5.37 -7.07
N GLY A 168 9.59 5.73 -7.11
CA GLY A 168 8.63 5.24 -8.09
C GLY A 168 8.66 5.98 -9.43
N CYS A 169 7.94 5.43 -10.40
CA CYS A 169 7.61 6.07 -11.67
C CYS A 169 6.26 5.54 -12.16
N PHE A 170 5.62 6.28 -13.09
CA PHE A 170 4.40 5.81 -13.71
C PHE A 170 4.64 4.61 -14.63
N GLY A 171 3.74 3.66 -14.60
CA GLY A 171 3.74 2.48 -15.43
C GLY A 171 3.06 1.28 -14.79
N THR A 172 2.86 0.23 -15.57
CA THR A 172 2.33 -1.04 -15.07
C THR A 172 3.45 -2.04 -14.81
N LEU A 173 3.29 -2.83 -13.76
CA LEU A 173 4.24 -3.86 -13.39
C LEU A 173 4.07 -5.09 -14.30
N ASP A 174 5.07 -5.39 -15.11
CA ASP A 174 5.10 -6.58 -15.98
C ASP A 174 5.91 -7.73 -15.33
N GLY A 175 5.54 -8.06 -14.07
CA GLY A 175 6.10 -9.18 -13.32
C GLY A 175 7.31 -8.87 -12.44
N GLY A 176 7.80 -7.64 -12.42
CA GLY A 176 8.81 -7.17 -11.47
C GLY A 176 8.15 -6.44 -10.31
N PHE A 177 8.32 -6.93 -9.07
CA PHE A 177 7.79 -6.29 -7.85
C PHE A 177 8.90 -5.74 -6.94
N LEU A 178 10.15 -5.95 -7.33
CA LEU A 178 11.32 -5.50 -6.59
C LEU A 178 12.23 -4.69 -7.52
N ASP A 179 12.89 -3.68 -6.98
CA ASP A 179 13.86 -2.85 -7.69
C ASP A 179 14.96 -3.66 -8.39
N THR A 180 15.41 -4.74 -7.75
CA THR A 180 16.40 -5.68 -8.31
C THR A 180 15.95 -6.38 -9.60
N ARG A 181 14.66 -6.28 -9.95
CA ARG A 181 14.05 -6.87 -11.15
C ARG A 181 13.53 -5.84 -12.14
N ILE A 182 13.57 -4.56 -11.78
CA ILE A 182 13.12 -3.44 -12.61
C ILE A 182 14.35 -2.85 -13.31
N ASN A 183 14.21 -2.54 -14.60
CA ASN A 183 15.24 -1.82 -15.30
C ASN A 183 15.28 -0.36 -14.81
N THR A 184 16.29 -0.03 -14.03
CA THR A 184 16.45 1.25 -13.33
C THR A 184 16.51 2.48 -14.24
N CYS A 185 16.67 2.31 -15.55
CA CYS A 185 16.56 3.41 -16.50
C CYS A 185 15.19 4.13 -16.51
N LEU A 186 14.14 3.51 -15.98
CA LEU A 186 12.80 4.09 -15.90
C LEU A 186 12.57 4.91 -14.62
N LEU A 187 13.45 4.80 -13.63
CA LEU A 187 13.30 5.50 -12.33
C LEU A 187 13.62 7.01 -12.40
N TYR A 188 14.22 7.49 -13.48
CA TYR A 188 14.67 8.88 -13.61
C TYR A 188 13.79 9.75 -14.51
N THR A 189 12.62 9.28 -14.89
CA THR A 189 11.69 10.02 -15.76
C THR A 189 10.44 10.53 -15.05
N SER A 190 10.45 10.57 -13.73
CA SER A 190 9.44 11.32 -12.99
C SER A 190 9.71 12.82 -13.13
N PRO A 191 8.71 13.64 -13.48
CA PRO A 191 8.86 15.09 -13.63
C PRO A 191 9.18 15.76 -12.29
#